data_4aa6dea8824289a8a82cd650ac609d88
#
_entry.id   4aa6dea8824289a8a82cd650ac609d88
#
_cell.length_a   1.000
_cell.length_b   1.000
_cell.length_c   1.000
_cell.angle_alpha   90.00
_cell.angle_beta   90.00
_cell.angle_gamma   90.00
#
_symmetry.space_group_name_H-M   'P 1'
#
loop_
_entity.id
_entity.type
_entity.pdbx_description
1 polymer ?
#
loop_
_entity_poly.entity_id
_entity_poly.type
_entity_poly.pdbx_seq_one_letter_code
_entity_poly.pdbx_strand_id
1 'polypeptide(L)'
;MTGAGGVHRGHVLHVAGGATLTTARESLVSIPDGALAVDEDGTIAWVGPYRELPDRFALLPVSGDAASILLPGFVDAHVHFPQTFSTDGFGGGQLLEWLDRTVFPAETRLADPEFADVVARAFTRRRVAAGTTAAMVFGSAFPAAQDALFERTREAGLRIVSGRGIQTTGPASAAPLITSEEEALTLASEEIDRWHGRDPLLQVALVPRFSLSVTPRTLGALGDLYDDVRGRGVYVHSHLNENDRPGDGEIAAVLGAYGTRSYLDTYDGLFLPGSARGGSSLLGPRTILAHAVHCQDAELHRMEETGTSIAHCPTSQQFLGSGTMPWRRTVASGVTVALGSDVGAGDEWLLARVANDAFKVHLSEPGDAAVALHPAELLFAATLAGARALDQEERFGSLDPGKDADFLRIEPDRWEPLADVLAHGIRADDEEEATAQLLFALLMTLREPAIAAVHVRGRRIAPPE
;
A
#
# COMPACT_ATOMS: atom_id res chain seq x y z
N MET A 1 -10.73 -23.56 -5.01
CA MET A 1 -12.20 -23.55 -4.76
C MET A 1 -12.76 -22.44 -5.63
N THR A 2 -13.56 -22.79 -6.64
CA THR A 2 -14.25 -21.85 -7.53
C THR A 2 -15.24 -21.02 -6.71
N GLY A 3 -15.23 -19.69 -6.86
CA GLY A 3 -16.27 -18.83 -6.32
C GLY A 3 -17.59 -19.11 -7.07
N ALA A 4 -18.72 -19.05 -6.41
CA ALA A 4 -19.98 -19.03 -7.13
C ALA A 4 -20.08 -17.67 -7.83
N GLY A 5 -20.27 -17.66 -9.15
CA GLY A 5 -20.53 -16.45 -9.91
C GLY A 5 -21.73 -15.69 -9.34
N GLY A 6 -21.74 -14.36 -9.44
CA GLY A 6 -22.79 -13.52 -8.87
C GLY A 6 -22.89 -12.16 -9.52
N VAL A 7 -23.99 -11.47 -9.24
CA VAL A 7 -24.20 -10.08 -9.62
C VAL A 7 -24.17 -9.21 -8.36
N HIS A 8 -23.37 -8.14 -8.39
CA HIS A 8 -23.28 -7.16 -7.32
C HIS A 8 -23.83 -5.84 -7.81
N ARG A 9 -24.94 -5.37 -7.22
CA ARG A 9 -25.64 -4.14 -7.61
C ARG A 9 -25.27 -2.99 -6.69
N GLY A 10 -25.07 -1.81 -7.24
CA GLY A 10 -24.77 -0.58 -6.51
C GLY A 10 -24.37 0.54 -7.47
N HIS A 11 -24.11 1.73 -6.93
CA HIS A 11 -23.45 2.77 -7.67
C HIS A 11 -21.99 2.38 -7.91
N VAL A 12 -21.60 2.06 -9.14
CA VAL A 12 -20.23 1.67 -9.48
C VAL A 12 -19.38 2.93 -9.66
N LEU A 13 -18.30 3.03 -8.90
CA LEU A 13 -17.35 4.14 -8.96
C LEU A 13 -15.92 3.57 -9.04
N HIS A 14 -15.18 3.87 -10.10
CA HIS A 14 -13.76 3.53 -10.19
C HIS A 14 -13.03 4.44 -11.18
N VAL A 15 -11.71 4.45 -11.12
CA VAL A 15 -10.88 5.00 -12.19
C VAL A 15 -10.55 3.87 -13.15
N ALA A 16 -10.81 4.06 -14.45
CA ALA A 16 -10.61 3.05 -15.47
C ALA A 16 -9.14 2.66 -15.63
N GLY A 17 -8.89 1.43 -16.06
CA GLY A 17 -7.55 0.92 -16.37
C GLY A 17 -6.81 1.78 -17.39
N GLY A 18 -5.48 1.82 -17.27
CA GLY A 18 -4.62 2.66 -18.12
C GLY A 18 -4.52 4.13 -17.69
N ALA A 19 -5.36 4.60 -16.74
CA ALA A 19 -5.26 5.95 -16.19
C ALA A 19 -3.92 6.18 -15.47
N THR A 20 -3.55 7.44 -15.35
CA THR A 20 -2.45 7.95 -14.51
C THR A 20 -3.00 8.95 -13.50
N LEU A 21 -2.20 9.42 -12.56
CA LEU A 21 -2.62 10.51 -11.66
C LEU A 21 -3.08 11.75 -12.43
N THR A 22 -2.44 12.07 -13.56
CA THR A 22 -2.78 13.22 -14.37
C THR A 22 -4.02 13.04 -15.23
N THR A 23 -4.46 11.81 -15.49
CA THR A 23 -5.66 11.48 -16.29
C THR A 23 -6.78 10.84 -15.48
N ALA A 24 -6.61 10.73 -14.15
CA ALA A 24 -7.57 10.07 -13.27
C ALA A 24 -8.96 10.73 -13.30
N ARG A 25 -9.02 12.05 -13.45
CA ARG A 25 -10.27 12.80 -13.54
C ARG A 25 -11.08 12.40 -14.78
N GLU A 26 -10.45 12.42 -15.94
CA GLU A 26 -11.07 12.09 -17.24
C GLU A 26 -11.40 10.60 -17.34
N SER A 27 -10.76 9.78 -16.50
CA SER A 27 -10.92 8.31 -16.47
C SER A 27 -11.86 7.84 -15.35
N LEU A 28 -12.49 8.77 -14.62
CA LEU A 28 -13.45 8.42 -13.57
C LEU A 28 -14.73 7.86 -14.20
N VAL A 29 -15.06 6.63 -13.84
CA VAL A 29 -16.29 5.93 -14.22
C VAL A 29 -17.29 6.01 -13.08
N SER A 30 -18.50 6.47 -13.39
CA SER A 30 -19.63 6.55 -12.46
C SER A 30 -20.86 5.95 -13.14
N ILE A 31 -21.40 4.88 -12.57
CA ILE A 31 -22.60 4.20 -13.08
C ILE A 31 -23.64 4.14 -11.96
N PRO A 32 -24.52 5.14 -11.85
CA PRO A 32 -25.64 5.10 -10.91
C PRO A 32 -26.54 3.88 -11.18
N ASP A 33 -26.95 3.17 -10.11
CA ASP A 33 -27.69 1.90 -10.23
C ASP A 33 -27.00 0.93 -11.21
N GLY A 34 -25.70 0.80 -11.05
CA GLY A 34 -24.84 -0.10 -11.83
C GLY A 34 -24.80 -1.50 -11.24
N ALA A 35 -24.08 -2.38 -11.91
CA ALA A 35 -23.75 -3.70 -11.40
C ALA A 35 -22.45 -4.24 -11.98
N LEU A 36 -21.83 -5.17 -11.22
CA LEU A 36 -20.78 -6.06 -11.66
C LEU A 36 -21.33 -7.46 -11.78
N ALA A 37 -21.11 -8.15 -12.92
CA ALA A 37 -21.28 -9.59 -13.01
C ALA A 37 -19.92 -10.27 -12.91
N VAL A 38 -19.77 -11.15 -11.94
CA VAL A 38 -18.54 -11.90 -11.64
C VAL A 38 -18.74 -13.35 -12.07
N ASP A 39 -17.78 -13.90 -12.79
CA ASP A 39 -17.81 -15.29 -13.21
C ASP A 39 -17.29 -16.27 -12.11
N GLU A 40 -17.32 -17.56 -12.41
CA GLU A 40 -16.91 -18.62 -11.48
C GLU A 40 -15.41 -18.59 -11.14
N ASP A 41 -14.58 -17.98 -12.01
CA ASP A 41 -13.14 -17.84 -11.81
C ASP A 41 -12.78 -16.60 -10.96
N GLY A 42 -13.80 -15.78 -10.65
CA GLY A 42 -13.64 -14.57 -9.84
C GLY A 42 -13.20 -13.36 -10.64
N THR A 43 -13.45 -13.39 -11.95
CA THR A 43 -13.15 -12.28 -12.88
C THR A 43 -14.41 -11.45 -13.11
N ILE A 44 -14.26 -10.15 -13.28
CA ILE A 44 -15.36 -9.25 -13.70
C ILE A 44 -15.69 -9.55 -15.16
N ALA A 45 -16.81 -10.22 -15.39
CA ALA A 45 -17.26 -10.60 -16.73
C ALA A 45 -18.05 -9.49 -17.43
N TRP A 46 -18.61 -8.55 -16.66
CA TRP A 46 -19.37 -7.40 -17.18
C TRP A 46 -19.52 -6.33 -16.09
N VAL A 47 -19.57 -5.07 -16.51
CA VAL A 47 -19.91 -3.92 -15.69
C VAL A 47 -20.78 -2.97 -16.52
N GLY A 48 -21.82 -2.40 -15.91
CA GLY A 48 -22.72 -1.46 -16.59
C GLY A 48 -23.98 -1.14 -15.78
N PRO A 49 -24.94 -0.37 -16.34
CA PRO A 49 -26.21 -0.10 -15.71
C PRO A 49 -26.98 -1.40 -15.41
N TYR A 50 -27.51 -1.58 -14.20
CA TYR A 50 -28.19 -2.82 -13.80
C TYR A 50 -29.35 -3.20 -14.75
N ARG A 51 -30.09 -2.23 -15.28
CA ARG A 51 -31.18 -2.44 -16.26
C ARG A 51 -30.66 -3.05 -17.59
N GLU A 52 -29.38 -2.98 -17.87
CA GLU A 52 -28.73 -3.48 -19.08
C GLU A 52 -27.98 -4.79 -18.83
N LEU A 53 -28.21 -5.42 -17.65
CA LEU A 53 -27.58 -6.69 -17.30
C LEU A 53 -27.88 -7.74 -18.38
N PRO A 54 -26.84 -8.36 -18.99
CA PRO A 54 -27.05 -9.36 -20.03
C PRO A 54 -27.82 -10.59 -19.53
N ASP A 55 -28.71 -11.14 -20.37
CA ASP A 55 -29.57 -12.28 -20.03
C ASP A 55 -28.82 -13.48 -19.46
N ARG A 56 -27.59 -13.69 -19.91
CA ARG A 56 -26.73 -14.79 -19.40
C ARG A 56 -26.44 -14.70 -17.89
N PHE A 57 -26.58 -13.52 -17.29
CA PHE A 57 -26.39 -13.31 -15.85
C PHE A 57 -27.69 -13.17 -15.05
N ALA A 58 -28.86 -13.14 -15.72
CA ALA A 58 -30.16 -12.86 -15.11
C ALA A 58 -30.57 -13.87 -14.04
N LEU A 59 -30.02 -15.08 -14.07
CA LEU A 59 -30.31 -16.14 -13.08
C LEU A 59 -29.29 -16.24 -11.95
N LEU A 60 -28.20 -15.42 -11.99
CA LEU A 60 -27.23 -15.39 -10.91
C LEU A 60 -27.79 -14.68 -9.68
N PRO A 61 -27.34 -15.08 -8.46
CA PRO A 61 -27.74 -14.38 -7.24
C PRO A 61 -27.28 -12.91 -7.29
N VAL A 62 -28.19 -11.99 -6.91
CA VAL A 62 -27.90 -10.57 -6.82
C VAL A 62 -27.66 -10.18 -5.37
N SER A 63 -26.58 -9.47 -5.10
CA SER A 63 -26.24 -8.89 -3.80
C SER A 63 -26.08 -7.38 -3.89
N GLY A 64 -26.49 -6.66 -2.83
CA GLY A 64 -26.58 -5.21 -2.84
C GLY A 64 -27.85 -4.69 -3.52
N ASP A 65 -27.98 -3.39 -3.61
CA ASP A 65 -29.11 -2.67 -4.19
C ASP A 65 -28.64 -1.30 -4.75
N ALA A 66 -29.57 -0.49 -5.26
CA ALA A 66 -29.26 0.82 -5.83
C ALA A 66 -28.68 1.84 -4.82
N ALA A 67 -28.84 1.63 -3.50
CA ALA A 67 -28.29 2.48 -2.46
C ALA A 67 -26.85 2.06 -2.06
N SER A 68 -26.44 0.85 -2.42
CA SER A 68 -25.07 0.38 -2.20
C SER A 68 -24.08 1.11 -3.12
N ILE A 69 -22.83 1.21 -2.71
CA ILE A 69 -21.74 1.75 -3.54
C ILE A 69 -20.68 0.64 -3.74
N LEU A 70 -20.21 0.49 -4.97
CA LEU A 70 -19.17 -0.46 -5.35
C LEU A 70 -17.91 0.30 -5.74
N LEU A 71 -16.81 0.08 -4.99
CA LEU A 71 -15.48 0.63 -5.27
C LEU A 71 -14.48 -0.51 -5.53
N PRO A 72 -13.40 -0.29 -6.27
CA PRO A 72 -12.25 -1.18 -6.20
C PRO A 72 -11.78 -1.34 -4.75
N GLY A 73 -11.27 -2.51 -4.42
CA GLY A 73 -10.62 -2.72 -3.13
C GLY A 73 -9.43 -1.78 -2.94
N PHE A 74 -9.23 -1.31 -1.73
CA PHE A 74 -8.07 -0.49 -1.40
C PHE A 74 -6.79 -1.31 -1.50
N VAL A 75 -5.73 -0.69 -2.03
CA VAL A 75 -4.41 -1.29 -2.18
C VAL A 75 -3.42 -0.48 -1.36
N ASP A 76 -2.99 -1.03 -0.24
CA ASP A 76 -2.06 -0.36 0.68
C ASP A 76 -0.61 -0.62 0.24
N ALA A 77 0.07 0.42 -0.25
CA ALA A 77 1.41 0.29 -0.81
C ALA A 77 2.53 0.22 0.26
N HIS A 78 2.22 0.46 1.53
CA HIS A 78 3.18 0.37 2.64
C HIS A 78 2.48 0.27 4.00
N VAL A 79 2.73 -0.81 4.72
CA VAL A 79 2.22 -1.01 6.08
C VAL A 79 3.12 -1.97 6.85
N HIS A 80 3.30 -1.74 8.15
CA HIS A 80 4.12 -2.57 9.03
C HIS A 80 3.29 -3.60 9.82
N PHE A 81 3.44 -4.89 9.49
CA PHE A 81 2.82 -5.97 10.26
C PHE A 81 3.28 -6.00 11.73
N PRO A 82 4.59 -5.92 12.04
CA PRO A 82 5.06 -6.03 13.42
C PRO A 82 4.57 -4.89 14.32
N GLN A 83 4.17 -3.76 13.73
CA GLN A 83 3.76 -2.55 14.43
C GLN A 83 2.24 -2.44 14.64
N THR A 84 1.49 -3.52 14.43
CA THR A 84 0.02 -3.56 14.56
C THR A 84 -0.51 -2.99 15.89
N PHE A 85 0.28 -3.09 16.96
CA PHE A 85 -0.07 -2.59 18.30
C PHE A 85 0.85 -1.47 18.80
N SER A 86 1.61 -0.81 17.90
CA SER A 86 2.61 0.21 18.28
C SER A 86 2.09 1.65 18.19
N THR A 87 0.81 1.85 17.95
CA THR A 87 0.17 3.17 17.85
C THR A 87 0.06 3.91 19.20
N ASP A 88 0.47 3.29 20.30
CA ASP A 88 0.61 3.90 21.63
C ASP A 88 1.93 4.66 21.81
N GLY A 89 2.87 4.51 20.87
CA GLY A 89 4.15 5.21 20.92
C GLY A 89 3.98 6.68 20.54
N PHE A 90 4.26 7.60 21.47
CA PHE A 90 4.22 9.03 21.21
C PHE A 90 5.16 9.42 20.06
N GLY A 91 4.57 9.94 18.99
CA GLY A 91 5.29 10.48 17.82
C GLY A 91 5.77 11.94 18.07
N GLY A 92 5.96 12.68 17.00
CA GLY A 92 6.27 14.12 17.08
C GLY A 92 7.73 14.39 17.43
N GLY A 93 8.65 13.60 16.91
CA GLY A 93 10.06 13.76 17.15
C GLY A 93 10.93 13.30 16.00
N GLN A 94 12.12 12.84 16.35
CA GLN A 94 13.07 12.22 15.46
C GLN A 94 12.63 10.80 15.12
N LEU A 95 12.61 10.48 13.82
CA LEU A 95 12.38 9.12 13.34
C LEU A 95 13.30 8.11 14.05
N LEU A 96 14.60 8.36 14.07
CA LEU A 96 15.58 7.44 14.64
C LEU A 96 15.40 7.27 16.16
N GLU A 97 15.04 8.32 16.89
CA GLU A 97 14.74 8.23 18.32
C GLU A 97 13.44 7.46 18.56
N TRP A 98 12.41 7.67 17.76
CA TRP A 98 11.14 6.96 17.85
C TRP A 98 11.31 5.46 17.55
N LEU A 99 12.12 5.11 16.55
CA LEU A 99 12.47 3.71 16.25
C LEU A 99 13.15 3.05 17.46
N ASP A 100 14.14 3.74 18.06
CA ASP A 100 14.92 3.23 19.19
C ASP A 100 14.06 3.01 20.44
N ARG A 101 13.21 3.96 20.77
CA ARG A 101 12.40 3.95 22.00
C ARG A 101 11.12 3.13 21.92
N THR A 102 10.50 3.06 20.75
CA THR A 102 9.15 2.51 20.58
C THR A 102 9.14 1.29 19.68
N VAL A 103 9.68 1.41 18.46
CA VAL A 103 9.45 0.43 17.41
C VAL A 103 10.27 -0.85 17.63
N PHE A 104 11.60 -0.73 17.81
CA PHE A 104 12.44 -1.92 17.99
C PHE A 104 12.05 -2.75 19.22
N PRO A 105 11.72 -2.17 20.39
CA PRO A 105 11.18 -2.94 21.51
C PRO A 105 9.85 -3.63 21.21
N ALA A 106 8.94 -2.96 20.49
CA ALA A 106 7.65 -3.52 20.12
C ALA A 106 7.80 -4.70 19.14
N GLU A 107 8.62 -4.55 18.11
CA GLU A 107 8.88 -5.58 17.10
C GLU A 107 9.60 -6.80 17.72
N THR A 108 10.47 -6.61 18.71
CA THR A 108 11.16 -7.69 19.41
C THR A 108 10.20 -8.66 20.10
N ARG A 109 9.01 -8.22 20.49
CA ARG A 109 7.99 -9.08 21.12
C ARG A 109 7.50 -10.20 20.18
N LEU A 110 7.64 -10.04 18.86
CA LEU A 110 7.25 -11.04 17.88
C LEU A 110 8.24 -12.24 17.84
N ALA A 111 9.30 -12.23 18.64
CA ALA A 111 10.10 -13.42 18.91
C ALA A 111 9.29 -14.53 19.58
N ASP A 112 8.21 -14.17 20.31
CA ASP A 112 7.25 -15.11 20.87
C ASP A 112 6.23 -15.51 19.77
N PRO A 113 6.19 -16.79 19.32
CA PRO A 113 5.30 -17.22 18.26
C PRO A 113 3.80 -17.12 18.62
N GLU A 114 3.44 -17.25 19.91
CA GLU A 114 2.05 -17.11 20.34
C GLU A 114 1.60 -15.65 20.21
N PHE A 115 2.43 -14.72 20.64
CA PHE A 115 2.16 -13.30 20.45
C PHE A 115 2.17 -12.90 18.97
N ALA A 116 3.08 -13.46 18.17
CA ALA A 116 3.12 -13.21 16.72
C ALA A 116 1.82 -13.64 16.02
N ASP A 117 1.22 -14.78 16.40
CA ASP A 117 -0.07 -15.22 15.86
C ASP A 117 -1.21 -14.27 16.27
N VAL A 118 -1.23 -13.77 17.51
CA VAL A 118 -2.19 -12.74 17.96
C VAL A 118 -2.07 -11.48 17.10
N VAL A 119 -0.84 -11.02 16.83
CA VAL A 119 -0.59 -9.86 15.97
C VAL A 119 -1.05 -10.12 14.54
N ALA A 120 -0.75 -11.30 13.97
CA ALA A 120 -1.13 -11.66 12.60
C ALA A 120 -2.66 -11.73 12.41
N ARG A 121 -3.39 -12.28 13.38
CA ARG A 121 -4.88 -12.26 13.39
C ARG A 121 -5.42 -10.84 13.46
N ALA A 122 -4.86 -10.01 14.35
CA ALA A 122 -5.31 -8.63 14.52
C ALA A 122 -5.02 -7.79 13.28
N PHE A 123 -3.83 -7.92 12.69
CA PHE A 123 -3.45 -7.29 11.44
C PHE A 123 -4.43 -7.64 10.32
N THR A 124 -4.61 -8.93 10.06
CA THR A 124 -5.49 -9.42 8.99
C THR A 124 -6.93 -8.94 9.19
N ARG A 125 -7.44 -9.01 10.42
CA ARG A 125 -8.78 -8.53 10.75
C ARG A 125 -8.95 -7.04 10.45
N ARG A 126 -7.98 -6.21 10.83
CA ARG A 126 -8.04 -4.76 10.60
C ARG A 126 -7.92 -4.42 9.11
N ARG A 127 -7.07 -5.12 8.36
CA ARG A 127 -6.96 -4.94 6.90
C ARG A 127 -8.28 -5.23 6.20
N VAL A 128 -8.90 -6.37 6.51
CA VAL A 128 -10.21 -6.72 5.93
C VAL A 128 -11.28 -5.72 6.34
N ALA A 129 -11.35 -5.33 7.63
CA ALA A 129 -12.33 -4.35 8.10
C ALA A 129 -12.19 -2.99 7.42
N ALA A 130 -10.96 -2.57 7.13
CA ALA A 130 -10.65 -1.31 6.43
C ALA A 130 -10.83 -1.39 4.91
N GLY A 131 -11.31 -2.51 4.35
CA GLY A 131 -11.54 -2.64 2.91
C GLY A 131 -10.27 -2.83 2.08
N THR A 132 -9.17 -3.22 2.69
CA THR A 132 -7.95 -3.54 1.95
C THR A 132 -8.10 -4.90 1.27
N THR A 133 -7.86 -4.98 -0.04
CA THR A 133 -7.85 -6.21 -0.82
C THR A 133 -6.45 -6.67 -1.18
N ALA A 134 -5.50 -5.74 -1.23
CA ALA A 134 -4.08 -6.03 -1.47
C ALA A 134 -3.19 -5.11 -0.64
N ALA A 135 -2.02 -5.61 -0.20
CA ALA A 135 -1.05 -4.78 0.51
C ALA A 135 0.40 -5.21 0.26
N MET A 136 1.31 -4.20 0.21
CA MET A 136 2.74 -4.37 0.41
C MET A 136 3.03 -4.21 1.89
N VAL A 137 3.49 -5.29 2.52
CA VAL A 137 3.61 -5.39 3.97
C VAL A 137 5.07 -5.54 4.39
N PHE A 138 5.52 -4.62 5.20
CA PHE A 138 6.79 -4.73 5.89
C PHE A 138 6.67 -5.79 7.00
N GLY A 139 7.40 -6.91 6.85
CA GLY A 139 7.24 -8.08 7.71
C GLY A 139 8.14 -8.06 8.95
N SER A 140 8.06 -9.15 9.71
CA SER A 140 8.85 -9.34 10.94
C SER A 140 10.27 -9.82 10.63
N ALA A 141 11.23 -9.48 11.51
CA ALA A 141 12.57 -10.08 11.47
C ALA A 141 12.56 -11.58 11.83
N PHE A 142 11.52 -12.05 12.55
CA PHE A 142 11.43 -13.44 13.03
C PHE A 142 10.67 -14.33 12.04
N PRO A 143 11.27 -15.44 11.56
CA PRO A 143 10.65 -16.31 10.55
C PRO A 143 9.27 -16.86 10.98
N ALA A 144 9.11 -17.27 12.24
CA ALA A 144 7.84 -17.79 12.73
C ALA A 144 6.70 -16.73 12.69
N ALA A 145 7.03 -15.48 12.97
CA ALA A 145 6.07 -14.38 12.88
C ALA A 145 5.70 -14.07 11.43
N GLN A 146 6.69 -14.14 10.53
CA GLN A 146 6.46 -13.96 9.10
C GLN A 146 5.59 -15.09 8.52
N ASP A 147 5.84 -16.33 8.92
CA ASP A 147 5.01 -17.49 8.57
C ASP A 147 3.55 -17.28 9.06
N ALA A 148 3.35 -16.81 10.30
CA ALA A 148 2.04 -16.51 10.84
C ALA A 148 1.29 -15.44 10.03
N LEU A 149 1.98 -14.37 9.58
CA LEU A 149 1.38 -13.37 8.69
C LEU A 149 0.86 -14.01 7.40
N PHE A 150 1.70 -14.78 6.69
CA PHE A 150 1.31 -15.41 5.44
C PHE A 150 0.16 -16.41 5.63
N GLU A 151 0.19 -17.20 6.69
CA GLU A 151 -0.88 -18.17 6.98
C GLU A 151 -2.22 -17.47 7.23
N ARG A 152 -2.27 -16.45 8.12
CA ARG A 152 -3.52 -15.76 8.46
C ARG A 152 -4.09 -14.95 7.30
N THR A 153 -3.24 -14.32 6.51
CA THR A 153 -3.69 -13.58 5.31
C THR A 153 -4.19 -14.52 4.22
N ARG A 154 -3.54 -15.69 4.02
CA ARG A 154 -4.00 -16.76 3.12
C ARG A 154 -5.35 -17.32 3.54
N GLU A 155 -5.54 -17.61 4.83
CA GLU A 155 -6.82 -18.10 5.39
C GLU A 155 -7.95 -17.10 5.14
N ALA A 156 -7.70 -15.82 5.32
CA ALA A 156 -8.66 -14.75 5.04
C ALA A 156 -8.93 -14.56 3.54
N GLY A 157 -8.02 -14.97 2.66
CA GLY A 157 -8.10 -14.71 1.23
C GLY A 157 -7.64 -13.31 0.84
N LEU A 158 -6.78 -12.68 1.63
CA LEU A 158 -6.21 -11.36 1.39
C LEU A 158 -4.97 -11.45 0.49
N ARG A 159 -4.83 -10.56 -0.47
CA ARG A 159 -3.66 -10.48 -1.36
C ARG A 159 -2.52 -9.76 -0.64
N ILE A 160 -1.37 -10.42 -0.47
CA ILE A 160 -0.21 -9.88 0.26
C ILE A 160 1.07 -10.07 -0.52
N VAL A 161 1.85 -9.00 -0.59
CA VAL A 161 3.28 -9.03 -0.88
C VAL A 161 3.99 -8.67 0.42
N SER A 162 4.85 -9.54 0.95
CA SER A 162 5.58 -9.30 2.19
C SER A 162 6.93 -9.97 2.18
N GLY A 163 7.80 -9.59 3.09
CA GLY A 163 9.06 -10.22 3.36
C GLY A 163 9.59 -9.84 4.74
N ARG A 164 10.45 -10.69 5.28
CA ARG A 164 11.04 -10.42 6.59
C ARG A 164 11.83 -9.11 6.60
N GLY A 165 11.68 -8.35 7.68
CA GLY A 165 12.46 -7.13 7.90
C GLY A 165 13.94 -7.47 8.12
N ILE A 166 14.79 -7.17 7.13
CA ILE A 166 16.21 -7.49 7.16
C ILE A 166 16.97 -6.37 7.88
N GLN A 167 17.68 -6.75 8.96
CA GLN A 167 18.57 -5.88 9.72
C GLN A 167 19.88 -6.62 10.02
N THR A 168 21.01 -6.03 9.65
CA THR A 168 22.36 -6.59 9.90
C THR A 168 23.22 -5.65 10.72
N THR A 169 22.68 -4.46 11.06
CA THR A 169 23.27 -3.48 11.97
C THR A 169 22.19 -2.62 12.59
N GLY A 170 22.51 -1.89 13.65
CA GLY A 170 21.57 -0.99 14.32
C GLY A 170 21.99 -0.64 15.74
N PRO A 171 21.20 0.16 16.46
CA PRO A 171 21.42 0.50 17.87
C PRO A 171 21.20 -0.72 18.79
N ALA A 172 21.57 -0.57 20.05
CA ALA A 172 21.44 -1.64 21.05
C ALA A 172 19.99 -2.14 21.25
N SER A 173 19.00 -1.28 21.12
CA SER A 173 17.57 -1.63 21.20
C SER A 173 17.12 -2.57 20.05
N ALA A 174 17.79 -2.50 18.90
CA ALA A 174 17.52 -3.36 17.75
C ALA A 174 18.26 -4.72 17.82
N ALA A 175 19.12 -4.94 18.82
CA ALA A 175 19.96 -6.14 18.87
C ALA A 175 19.20 -7.48 18.69
N PRO A 176 17.99 -7.70 19.23
CA PRO A 176 17.23 -8.93 18.99
C PRO A 176 16.72 -9.10 17.56
N LEU A 177 16.67 -8.03 16.76
CA LEU A 177 16.20 -8.02 15.38
C LEU A 177 17.34 -8.21 14.36
N ILE A 178 18.60 -8.09 14.84
CA ILE A 178 19.80 -8.14 13.99
C ILE A 178 20.23 -9.59 13.78
N THR A 179 20.48 -9.94 12.51
CA THR A 179 21.11 -11.20 12.10
C THR A 179 22.45 -10.94 11.45
N SER A 180 23.31 -11.97 11.33
CA SER A 180 24.46 -11.87 10.45
C SER A 180 24.05 -11.70 8.99
N GLU A 181 24.93 -11.21 8.15
CA GLU A 181 24.67 -11.06 6.71
C GLU A 181 24.37 -12.42 6.04
N GLU A 182 25.14 -13.46 6.37
CA GLU A 182 24.93 -14.80 5.84
C GLU A 182 23.56 -15.35 6.23
N GLU A 183 23.18 -15.22 7.48
CA GLU A 183 21.88 -15.63 8.00
C GLU A 183 20.74 -14.82 7.36
N ALA A 184 20.91 -13.51 7.16
CA ALA A 184 19.90 -12.66 6.51
C ALA A 184 19.59 -13.13 5.09
N LEU A 185 20.62 -13.45 4.30
CA LEU A 185 20.47 -13.95 2.92
C LEU A 185 19.87 -15.37 2.90
N THR A 186 20.32 -16.24 3.80
CA THR A 186 19.78 -17.60 3.92
C THR A 186 18.28 -17.57 4.22
N LEU A 187 17.87 -16.83 5.25
CA LEU A 187 16.47 -16.73 5.65
C LEU A 187 15.59 -16.07 4.57
N ALA A 188 16.12 -15.07 3.85
CA ALA A 188 15.41 -14.47 2.73
C ALA A 188 15.19 -15.46 1.58
N SER A 189 16.20 -16.27 1.24
CA SER A 189 16.11 -17.30 0.21
C SER A 189 15.12 -18.41 0.61
N GLU A 190 15.17 -18.87 1.86
CA GLU A 190 14.26 -19.87 2.40
C GLU A 190 12.79 -19.38 2.39
N GLU A 191 12.55 -18.10 2.72
CA GLU A 191 11.23 -17.48 2.69
C GLU A 191 10.68 -17.41 1.26
N ILE A 192 11.51 -17.01 0.29
CA ILE A 192 11.15 -17.01 -1.14
C ILE A 192 10.74 -18.43 -1.58
N ASP A 193 11.53 -19.44 -1.24
CA ASP A 193 11.23 -20.83 -1.65
C ASP A 193 10.01 -21.41 -0.94
N ARG A 194 9.71 -20.95 0.26
CA ARG A 194 8.57 -21.41 1.06
C ARG A 194 7.27 -20.77 0.62
N TRP A 195 7.23 -19.47 0.35
CA TRP A 195 6.00 -18.70 0.22
C TRP A 195 5.75 -18.12 -1.17
N HIS A 196 6.82 -17.74 -1.91
CA HIS A 196 6.64 -17.02 -3.18
C HIS A 196 5.89 -17.84 -4.21
N GLY A 197 4.71 -17.38 -4.62
CA GLY A 197 3.89 -18.03 -5.65
C GLY A 197 3.27 -19.37 -5.23
N ARG A 198 3.33 -19.75 -3.95
CA ARG A 198 2.65 -20.97 -3.43
C ARG A 198 1.14 -20.83 -3.39
N ASP A 199 0.67 -19.63 -3.24
CA ASP A 199 -0.72 -19.22 -3.37
C ASP A 199 -0.76 -18.06 -4.34
N PRO A 200 -1.75 -17.95 -5.25
CA PRO A 200 -1.82 -16.85 -6.22
C PRO A 200 -2.01 -15.46 -5.57
N LEU A 201 -2.36 -15.41 -4.29
CA LEU A 201 -2.51 -14.19 -3.52
C LEU A 201 -1.27 -13.83 -2.69
N LEU A 202 -0.28 -14.72 -2.58
CA LEU A 202 0.91 -14.53 -1.76
C LEU A 202 2.17 -14.37 -2.61
N GLN A 203 2.92 -13.31 -2.34
CA GLN A 203 4.18 -13.01 -2.99
C GLN A 203 5.21 -12.56 -1.95
N VAL A 204 6.50 -12.76 -2.25
CA VAL A 204 7.59 -12.39 -1.34
C VAL A 204 8.35 -11.18 -1.86
N ALA A 205 8.79 -10.32 -0.93
CA ALA A 205 9.69 -9.20 -1.16
C ALA A 205 11.01 -9.38 -0.39
N LEU A 206 12.10 -8.87 -0.93
CA LEU A 206 13.31 -8.56 -0.16
C LEU A 206 13.07 -7.23 0.55
N VAL A 207 13.18 -7.22 1.88
CA VAL A 207 12.81 -6.05 2.69
C VAL A 207 13.97 -5.61 3.60
N PRO A 208 15.06 -5.04 3.04
CA PRO A 208 16.01 -4.31 3.87
C PRO A 208 15.26 -3.18 4.56
N ARG A 209 15.33 -3.11 5.91
CA ARG A 209 14.48 -2.15 6.65
C ARG A 209 14.67 -0.73 6.14
N PHE A 210 15.89 -0.26 6.10
CA PHE A 210 16.37 0.95 5.44
C PHE A 210 17.91 0.96 5.49
N SER A 211 18.54 1.92 4.81
CA SER A 211 19.99 1.86 4.62
C SER A 211 20.82 1.85 5.91
N LEU A 212 20.35 2.47 7.01
CA LEU A 212 21.07 2.43 8.30
C LEU A 212 20.88 1.11 9.07
N SER A 213 19.93 0.28 8.71
CA SER A 213 19.68 -1.03 9.35
C SER A 213 20.45 -2.18 8.70
N VAL A 214 21.13 -1.92 7.60
CA VAL A 214 21.93 -2.89 6.86
C VAL A 214 23.29 -2.30 6.51
N THR A 215 24.31 -3.16 6.39
CA THR A 215 25.62 -2.70 5.95
C THR A 215 25.64 -2.48 4.43
N PRO A 216 26.57 -1.65 3.88
CA PRO A 216 26.75 -1.55 2.43
C PRO A 216 26.98 -2.91 1.76
N ARG A 217 27.71 -3.81 2.43
CA ARG A 217 27.96 -5.18 1.96
C ARG A 217 26.67 -6.00 1.91
N THR A 218 25.80 -5.91 2.92
CA THR A 218 24.49 -6.57 2.92
C THR A 218 23.62 -6.09 1.75
N LEU A 219 23.54 -4.77 1.50
CA LEU A 219 22.79 -4.25 0.35
C LEU A 219 23.36 -4.73 -0.98
N GLY A 220 24.68 -4.81 -1.11
CA GLY A 220 25.33 -5.40 -2.31
C GLY A 220 24.90 -6.85 -2.52
N ALA A 221 24.99 -7.68 -1.49
CA ALA A 221 24.60 -9.08 -1.53
C ALA A 221 23.10 -9.29 -1.78
N LEU A 222 22.24 -8.41 -1.23
CA LEU A 222 20.80 -8.40 -1.54
C LEU A 222 20.53 -8.02 -3.00
N GLY A 223 21.32 -7.09 -3.57
CA GLY A 223 21.25 -6.76 -4.99
C GLY A 223 21.57 -7.97 -5.88
N ASP A 224 22.63 -8.71 -5.54
CA ASP A 224 23.01 -9.92 -6.26
C ASP A 224 21.93 -11.02 -6.13
N LEU A 225 21.39 -11.23 -4.91
CA LEU A 225 20.26 -12.14 -4.70
C LEU A 225 19.02 -11.70 -5.51
N TYR A 226 18.73 -10.39 -5.55
CA TYR A 226 17.60 -9.89 -6.31
C TYR A 226 17.76 -10.15 -7.81
N ASP A 227 18.96 -9.99 -8.36
CA ASP A 227 19.23 -10.33 -9.77
C ASP A 227 18.93 -11.81 -10.08
N ASP A 228 19.23 -12.72 -9.15
CA ASP A 228 18.95 -14.14 -9.30
C ASP A 228 17.45 -14.47 -9.24
N VAL A 229 16.67 -13.72 -8.44
CA VAL A 229 15.25 -14.05 -8.16
C VAL A 229 14.24 -13.11 -8.83
N ARG A 230 14.65 -11.95 -9.37
CA ARG A 230 13.71 -10.99 -10.00
C ARG A 230 12.91 -11.61 -11.14
N GLY A 231 13.50 -12.54 -11.90
CA GLY A 231 12.84 -13.29 -12.96
C GLY A 231 11.72 -14.21 -12.47
N ARG A 232 11.69 -14.54 -11.18
CA ARG A 232 10.59 -15.27 -10.52
C ARG A 232 9.44 -14.34 -10.11
N GLY A 233 9.64 -13.02 -10.16
CA GLY A 233 8.66 -12.02 -9.76
C GLY A 233 8.75 -11.58 -8.30
N VAL A 234 9.86 -11.81 -7.63
CA VAL A 234 10.13 -11.34 -6.26
C VAL A 234 10.20 -9.80 -6.25
N TYR A 235 9.71 -9.19 -5.17
CA TYR A 235 9.66 -7.75 -4.99
C TYR A 235 10.82 -7.24 -4.13
N VAL A 236 10.97 -5.91 -4.10
CA VAL A 236 11.82 -5.19 -3.14
C VAL A 236 10.98 -4.12 -2.45
N HIS A 237 11.18 -3.97 -1.14
CA HIS A 237 10.50 -2.94 -0.36
C HIS A 237 11.42 -2.35 0.70
N SER A 238 11.42 -1.01 0.82
CA SER A 238 12.24 -0.29 1.81
C SER A 238 11.74 1.14 2.02
N HIS A 239 12.45 1.93 2.83
CA HIS A 239 12.17 3.34 3.11
C HIS A 239 13.20 4.23 2.40
N LEU A 240 12.78 5.42 1.97
CA LEU A 240 13.62 6.35 1.23
C LEU A 240 13.33 7.80 1.61
N ASN A 241 14.36 8.58 1.97
CA ASN A 241 14.29 10.04 2.12
C ASN A 241 13.10 10.51 2.98
N GLU A 242 12.89 9.86 4.12
CA GLU A 242 11.75 10.17 4.97
C GLU A 242 11.96 11.41 5.81
N ASN A 243 13.12 11.54 6.49
CA ASN A 243 13.36 12.57 7.49
C ASN A 243 14.67 13.32 7.25
N ASP A 244 14.55 14.64 6.95
CA ASP A 244 15.69 15.56 6.73
C ASP A 244 15.78 16.60 7.84
N ARG A 245 15.84 16.17 9.10
CA ARG A 245 16.01 17.09 10.22
C ARG A 245 17.45 17.55 10.37
N PRO A 246 17.72 18.86 10.50
CA PRO A 246 19.10 19.34 10.63
C PRO A 246 19.84 18.75 11.83
N GLY A 247 20.99 18.14 11.58
CA GLY A 247 21.95 17.66 12.57
C GLY A 247 21.85 16.18 12.94
N ASP A 248 20.65 15.59 12.95
CA ASP A 248 20.38 14.23 13.41
C ASP A 248 19.32 13.48 12.58
N GLY A 249 18.96 14.00 11.42
CA GLY A 249 18.01 13.39 10.50
C GLY A 249 18.54 12.12 9.84
N GLU A 250 17.60 11.26 9.44
CA GLU A 250 17.87 9.98 8.77
C GLU A 250 18.75 10.16 7.53
N ILE A 251 18.39 11.13 6.65
CA ILE A 251 19.08 11.34 5.38
C ILE A 251 20.55 11.68 5.59
N ALA A 252 20.85 12.63 6.49
CA ALA A 252 22.24 13.00 6.78
C ALA A 252 23.05 11.82 7.34
N ALA A 253 22.44 10.99 8.18
CA ALA A 253 23.05 9.79 8.74
C ALA A 253 23.35 8.75 7.63
N VAL A 254 22.41 8.51 6.69
CA VAL A 254 22.61 7.61 5.55
C VAL A 254 23.72 8.10 4.64
N LEU A 255 23.67 9.38 4.22
CA LEU A 255 24.70 9.97 3.35
C LEU A 255 26.10 9.87 3.98
N GLY A 256 26.20 10.09 5.30
CA GLY A 256 27.45 9.96 6.06
C GLY A 256 27.94 8.52 6.15
N ALA A 257 27.05 7.56 6.44
CA ALA A 257 27.40 6.15 6.59
C ALA A 257 27.86 5.51 5.28
N TYR A 258 27.28 5.92 4.14
CA TYR A 258 27.58 5.39 2.82
C TYR A 258 28.60 6.23 2.01
N GLY A 259 28.94 7.43 2.49
CA GLY A 259 29.83 8.34 1.75
C GLY A 259 29.24 8.76 0.40
N THR A 260 27.92 8.82 0.27
CA THR A 260 27.19 9.15 -0.96
C THR A 260 26.54 10.53 -0.89
N ARG A 261 26.04 11.04 -2.03
CA ARG A 261 25.28 12.29 -2.13
C ARG A 261 23.78 12.07 -2.39
N SER A 262 23.38 10.82 -2.60
CA SER A 262 22.00 10.42 -2.85
C SER A 262 21.64 9.23 -1.95
N TYR A 263 20.49 9.30 -1.30
CA TYR A 263 20.01 8.17 -0.51
C TYR A 263 19.65 7.00 -1.43
N LEU A 264 19.00 7.27 -2.57
CA LEU A 264 18.62 6.24 -3.55
C LEU A 264 19.82 5.44 -4.04
N ASP A 265 21.00 6.07 -4.16
CA ASP A 265 22.25 5.41 -4.58
C ASP A 265 22.63 4.22 -3.68
N THR A 266 22.16 4.20 -2.44
CA THR A 266 22.36 3.05 -1.54
C THR A 266 21.60 1.80 -1.98
N TYR A 267 20.51 1.95 -2.71
CA TYR A 267 19.70 0.86 -3.29
C TYR A 267 20.03 0.57 -4.76
N ASP A 268 20.57 1.55 -5.46
CA ASP A 268 21.02 1.37 -6.86
C ASP A 268 22.44 0.81 -6.93
N GLY A 269 22.73 -0.04 -7.87
CA GLY A 269 24.09 -0.53 -8.14
C GLY A 269 24.98 0.51 -8.83
N LEU A 270 24.43 1.64 -9.27
CA LEU A 270 25.14 2.75 -9.89
C LEU A 270 25.60 3.74 -8.83
N PHE A 271 26.88 3.68 -8.44
CA PHE A 271 27.40 4.53 -7.38
C PHE A 271 27.87 5.90 -7.86
N LEU A 272 27.57 6.92 -7.06
CA LEU A 272 28.32 8.17 -7.10
C LEU A 272 29.78 7.92 -6.66
N PRO A 273 30.77 8.67 -7.21
CA PRO A 273 32.15 8.51 -6.78
C PRO A 273 32.32 8.62 -5.26
N GLY A 274 32.91 7.61 -4.67
CA GLY A 274 33.17 7.54 -3.22
C GLY A 274 32.11 6.82 -2.41
N SER A 275 31.00 6.33 -3.02
CA SER A 275 30.03 5.49 -2.34
C SER A 275 30.63 4.16 -1.89
N ALA A 276 30.14 3.62 -0.78
CA ALA A 276 30.66 2.40 -0.16
C ALA A 276 29.97 1.11 -0.66
N ARG A 277 28.77 1.22 -1.26
CA ARG A 277 28.05 0.04 -1.77
C ARG A 277 28.66 -0.47 -3.09
N GLY A 278 28.62 -1.78 -3.30
CA GLY A 278 28.86 -2.49 -4.57
C GLY A 278 27.72 -3.46 -4.88
N GLY A 279 27.70 -4.03 -6.07
CA GLY A 279 26.73 -5.05 -6.47
C GLY A 279 25.57 -4.52 -7.32
N SER A 280 24.59 -5.38 -7.56
CA SER A 280 23.46 -5.15 -8.45
C SER A 280 22.41 -4.21 -7.86
N SER A 281 21.61 -3.58 -8.72
CA SER A 281 20.53 -2.64 -8.31
C SER A 281 19.36 -3.40 -7.71
N LEU A 282 18.79 -2.83 -6.63
CA LEU A 282 17.50 -3.25 -6.05
C LEU A 282 16.30 -2.53 -6.70
N LEU A 283 16.55 -1.62 -7.64
CA LEU A 283 15.49 -0.85 -8.30
C LEU A 283 14.87 -1.65 -9.47
N GLY A 284 13.58 -1.43 -9.69
CA GLY A 284 12.84 -2.09 -10.78
C GLY A 284 11.33 -1.93 -10.65
N PRO A 285 10.55 -2.46 -11.62
CA PRO A 285 9.09 -2.33 -11.63
C PRO A 285 8.38 -2.94 -10.41
N ARG A 286 9.05 -3.86 -9.70
CA ARG A 286 8.54 -4.50 -8.47
C ARG A 286 9.24 -3.99 -7.22
N THR A 287 9.79 -2.78 -7.28
CA THR A 287 10.39 -2.09 -6.13
C THR A 287 9.47 -0.95 -5.71
N ILE A 288 9.09 -0.96 -4.43
CA ILE A 288 8.32 0.12 -3.80
C ILE A 288 9.17 0.70 -2.67
N LEU A 289 9.41 2.02 -2.74
CA LEU A 289 10.12 2.75 -1.70
C LEU A 289 9.14 3.69 -0.99
N ALA A 290 9.07 3.57 0.34
CA ALA A 290 8.14 4.35 1.14
C ALA A 290 8.66 5.78 1.37
N HIS A 291 7.74 6.72 1.52
CA HIS A 291 7.87 8.14 1.88
C HIS A 291 8.35 9.04 0.75
N ALA A 292 9.61 9.00 0.36
CA ALA A 292 10.21 9.86 -0.68
C ALA A 292 9.96 11.36 -0.47
N VAL A 293 9.90 11.82 0.81
CA VAL A 293 9.55 13.20 1.19
C VAL A 293 10.55 14.21 0.64
N HIS A 294 11.84 13.88 0.75
CA HIS A 294 12.95 14.80 0.45
C HIS A 294 13.79 14.33 -0.76
N CYS A 295 13.18 13.65 -1.72
CA CYS A 295 13.89 13.20 -2.91
C CYS A 295 14.44 14.34 -3.75
N GLN A 296 15.65 14.14 -4.29
CA GLN A 296 16.24 15.00 -5.32
C GLN A 296 15.62 14.69 -6.69
N ASP A 297 15.68 15.64 -7.65
CA ASP A 297 15.17 15.42 -9.01
C ASP A 297 15.84 14.22 -9.70
N ALA A 298 17.15 14.04 -9.47
CA ALA A 298 17.89 12.92 -10.02
C ALA A 298 17.41 11.56 -9.48
N GLU A 299 16.98 11.50 -8.22
CA GLU A 299 16.43 10.29 -7.61
C GLU A 299 15.03 9.98 -8.17
N LEU A 300 14.18 10.99 -8.32
CA LEU A 300 12.86 10.83 -8.95
C LEU A 300 12.99 10.34 -10.41
N HIS A 301 13.89 10.96 -11.18
CA HIS A 301 14.14 10.53 -12.55
C HIS A 301 14.68 9.09 -12.62
N ARG A 302 15.58 8.71 -11.72
CA ARG A 302 16.10 7.34 -11.68
C ARG A 302 15.04 6.31 -11.29
N MET A 303 14.12 6.65 -10.38
CA MET A 303 12.98 5.80 -10.04
C MET A 303 12.03 5.62 -11.24
N GLU A 304 11.75 6.70 -11.98
CA GLU A 304 10.95 6.63 -13.20
C GLU A 304 11.61 5.73 -14.25
N GLU A 305 12.90 5.92 -14.56
CA GLU A 305 13.65 5.11 -15.52
C GLU A 305 13.61 3.62 -15.19
N THR A 306 13.64 3.26 -13.92
CA THR A 306 13.65 1.86 -13.45
C THR A 306 12.27 1.27 -13.26
N GLY A 307 11.22 2.09 -13.29
CA GLY A 307 9.86 1.70 -12.94
C GLY A 307 9.63 1.52 -11.44
N THR A 308 10.54 2.01 -10.59
CA THR A 308 10.40 1.98 -9.13
C THR A 308 9.28 2.92 -8.69
N SER A 309 8.43 2.46 -7.79
CA SER A 309 7.26 3.19 -7.29
C SER A 309 7.46 3.79 -5.91
N ILE A 310 6.69 4.81 -5.58
CA ILE A 310 6.65 5.47 -4.27
C ILE A 310 5.38 5.06 -3.53
N ALA A 311 5.52 4.66 -2.25
CA ALA A 311 4.42 4.61 -1.31
C ALA A 311 4.38 5.93 -0.51
N HIS A 312 3.41 6.78 -0.83
CA HIS A 312 3.20 8.05 -0.12
C HIS A 312 2.39 7.82 1.14
N CYS A 313 2.94 8.21 2.29
CA CYS A 313 2.40 7.94 3.61
C CYS A 313 2.11 9.25 4.38
N PRO A 314 1.12 10.06 3.96
CA PRO A 314 0.91 11.41 4.50
C PRO A 314 0.59 11.42 5.99
N THR A 315 -0.14 10.43 6.49
CA THR A 315 -0.51 10.30 7.91
C THR A 315 0.73 10.14 8.79
N SER A 316 1.63 9.20 8.45
CA SER A 316 2.85 8.96 9.24
C SER A 316 3.83 10.11 9.13
N GLN A 317 3.94 10.73 7.97
CA GLN A 317 4.80 11.90 7.78
C GLN A 317 4.40 13.06 8.69
N GLN A 318 3.09 13.25 8.92
CA GLN A 318 2.58 14.23 9.87
C GLN A 318 2.84 13.79 11.32
N PHE A 319 2.58 12.53 11.64
CA PHE A 319 2.78 11.97 12.97
C PHE A 319 4.23 12.12 13.45
N LEU A 320 5.20 11.85 12.58
CA LEU A 320 6.62 11.97 12.86
C LEU A 320 7.20 13.38 12.61
N GLY A 321 6.44 14.27 11.97
CA GLY A 321 6.94 15.59 11.59
C GLY A 321 8.02 15.53 10.52
N SER A 322 7.97 14.53 9.63
CA SER A 322 8.95 14.31 8.56
C SER A 322 8.87 15.32 7.43
N GLY A 323 7.75 16.04 7.31
CA GLY A 323 7.47 17.00 6.23
C GLY A 323 6.39 16.48 5.27
N THR A 324 6.24 17.17 4.14
CA THR A 324 5.26 16.81 3.10
C THR A 324 5.99 16.49 1.80
N MET A 325 5.72 15.33 1.21
CA MET A 325 6.23 14.99 -0.12
C MET A 325 5.72 16.02 -1.14
N PRO A 326 6.59 16.66 -1.94
CA PRO A 326 6.16 17.69 -2.89
C PRO A 326 5.38 17.08 -4.06
N TRP A 327 4.05 16.95 -3.92
CA TRP A 327 3.15 16.20 -4.78
C TRP A 327 3.30 16.56 -6.27
N ARG A 328 3.16 17.86 -6.63
CA ARG A 328 3.21 18.29 -8.04
C ARG A 328 4.53 17.91 -8.71
N ARG A 329 5.64 18.13 -8.00
CA ARG A 329 6.99 17.82 -8.48
C ARG A 329 7.17 16.31 -8.67
N THR A 330 6.73 15.53 -7.70
CA THR A 330 6.86 14.06 -7.73
C THR A 330 6.00 13.45 -8.84
N VAL A 331 4.74 13.88 -8.97
CA VAL A 331 3.86 13.41 -10.04
C VAL A 331 4.37 13.83 -11.43
N ALA A 332 4.91 15.06 -11.56
CA ALA A 332 5.46 15.55 -12.82
C ALA A 332 6.72 14.77 -13.27
N SER A 333 7.42 14.07 -12.38
CA SER A 333 8.57 13.24 -12.75
C SER A 333 8.16 11.93 -13.47
N GLY A 334 6.87 11.54 -13.45
CA GLY A 334 6.38 10.31 -14.05
C GLY A 334 6.44 9.07 -13.15
N VAL A 335 7.01 9.19 -11.94
CA VAL A 335 7.05 8.08 -10.97
C VAL A 335 5.64 7.69 -10.53
N THR A 336 5.37 6.40 -10.43
CA THR A 336 4.12 5.90 -9.84
C THR A 336 4.07 6.22 -8.34
N VAL A 337 3.01 6.93 -7.91
CA VAL A 337 2.76 7.26 -6.51
C VAL A 337 1.46 6.62 -6.06
N ALA A 338 1.55 5.71 -5.08
CA ALA A 338 0.41 5.06 -4.44
C ALA A 338 0.35 5.45 -2.95
N LEU A 339 -0.82 5.34 -2.33
CA LEU A 339 -0.96 5.60 -0.89
C LEU A 339 -0.51 4.39 -0.06
N GLY A 340 0.15 4.67 1.05
CA GLY A 340 0.50 3.73 2.10
C GLY A 340 -0.01 4.21 3.46
N SER A 341 -0.53 3.30 4.28
CA SER A 341 -1.01 3.64 5.63
C SER A 341 0.12 3.83 6.64
N ASP A 342 1.20 3.10 6.44
CA ASP A 342 2.37 3.08 7.34
C ASP A 342 2.02 2.93 8.83
N VAL A 343 1.07 2.05 9.12
CA VAL A 343 0.81 1.66 10.51
C VAL A 343 2.05 0.94 11.06
N GLY A 344 2.74 1.35 12.17
CA GLY A 344 2.29 2.13 13.31
C GLY A 344 2.81 3.57 13.46
N ALA A 345 3.60 4.18 12.57
CA ALA A 345 3.73 5.64 12.57
C ALA A 345 2.43 6.27 12.04
N GLY A 346 1.82 5.69 11.01
CA GLY A 346 0.45 6.01 10.64
C GLY A 346 -0.56 5.41 11.63
N ASP A 347 -1.55 6.20 12.06
CA ASP A 347 -2.62 5.78 12.98
C ASP A 347 -3.92 5.36 12.27
N GLU A 348 -3.96 5.47 10.94
CA GLU A 348 -5.13 5.17 10.12
C GLU A 348 -4.97 3.86 9.32
N TRP A 349 -5.91 2.94 9.51
CA TRP A 349 -5.97 1.67 8.79
C TRP A 349 -6.73 1.75 7.46
N LEU A 350 -7.67 2.67 7.36
CA LEU A 350 -8.56 2.87 6.22
C LEU A 350 -7.92 3.85 5.21
N LEU A 351 -7.59 3.38 4.01
CA LEU A 351 -6.93 4.23 2.99
C LEU A 351 -7.76 5.44 2.55
N ALA A 352 -9.08 5.42 2.67
CA ALA A 352 -9.90 6.63 2.48
C ALA A 352 -9.54 7.74 3.49
N ARG A 353 -9.10 7.37 4.70
CA ARG A 353 -8.65 8.33 5.71
C ARG A 353 -7.23 8.82 5.42
N VAL A 354 -6.36 7.94 4.94
CA VAL A 354 -5.04 8.33 4.44
C VAL A 354 -5.17 9.29 3.25
N ALA A 355 -6.13 9.05 2.35
CA ALA A 355 -6.46 9.96 1.25
C ALA A 355 -6.99 11.34 1.74
N ASN A 356 -7.77 11.34 2.83
CA ASN A 356 -8.23 12.57 3.49
C ASN A 356 -7.04 13.38 4.04
N ASP A 357 -6.05 12.72 4.65
CA ASP A 357 -4.83 13.39 5.12
C ASP A 357 -3.99 13.89 3.94
N ALA A 358 -3.84 13.09 2.87
CA ALA A 358 -3.18 13.53 1.64
C ALA A 358 -3.81 14.83 1.10
N PHE A 359 -5.15 14.88 0.99
CA PHE A 359 -5.87 16.09 0.55
C PHE A 359 -5.51 17.31 1.40
N LYS A 360 -5.52 17.18 2.72
CA LYS A 360 -5.27 18.31 3.64
C LYS A 360 -3.83 18.79 3.61
N VAL A 361 -2.86 17.86 3.63
CA VAL A 361 -1.45 18.25 3.66
C VAL A 361 -1.04 18.93 2.36
N HIS A 362 -1.48 18.42 1.21
CA HIS A 362 -1.13 19.00 -0.08
C HIS A 362 -1.84 20.34 -0.31
N LEU A 363 -3.06 20.51 0.19
CA LEU A 363 -3.72 21.81 0.17
C LEU A 363 -3.03 22.83 1.10
N SER A 364 -2.36 22.36 2.15
CA SER A 364 -1.67 23.21 3.13
C SER A 364 -0.21 23.49 2.78
N GLU A 365 0.31 22.97 1.67
CA GLU A 365 1.66 23.31 1.20
C GLU A 365 1.79 24.81 0.92
N PRO A 366 2.96 25.43 1.15
CA PRO A 366 3.11 26.87 0.99
C PRO A 366 3.16 27.30 -0.48
N GLY A 367 2.55 28.43 -0.77
CA GLY A 367 2.63 29.12 -2.08
C GLY A 367 2.05 28.25 -3.22
N ASP A 368 2.77 28.21 -4.34
CA ASP A 368 2.35 27.52 -5.56
C ASP A 368 2.45 25.98 -5.45
N ALA A 369 3.02 25.45 -4.38
CA ALA A 369 3.04 24.02 -4.11
C ALA A 369 1.66 23.51 -3.66
N ALA A 370 0.82 24.37 -3.07
CA ALA A 370 -0.53 24.00 -2.64
C ALA A 370 -1.35 23.43 -3.79
N VAL A 371 -1.98 22.28 -3.56
CA VAL A 371 -2.84 21.62 -4.53
C VAL A 371 -4.07 20.99 -3.86
N ALA A 372 -5.26 21.33 -4.38
CA ALA A 372 -6.48 20.59 -4.04
C ALA A 372 -6.56 19.35 -4.93
N LEU A 373 -6.27 18.19 -4.37
CA LEU A 373 -6.34 16.92 -5.10
C LEU A 373 -7.79 16.63 -5.48
N HIS A 374 -8.01 16.30 -6.76
CA HIS A 374 -9.34 15.88 -7.20
C HIS A 374 -9.70 14.51 -6.58
N PRO A 375 -10.96 14.23 -6.21
CA PRO A 375 -11.34 12.96 -5.60
C PRO A 375 -11.01 11.72 -6.46
N ALA A 376 -11.00 11.86 -7.78
CA ALA A 376 -10.55 10.79 -8.67
C ALA A 376 -9.04 10.48 -8.53
N GLU A 377 -8.19 11.49 -8.30
CA GLU A 377 -6.76 11.30 -8.03
C GLU A 377 -6.56 10.57 -6.70
N LEU A 378 -7.35 10.93 -5.67
CA LEU A 378 -7.33 10.26 -4.37
C LEU A 378 -7.78 8.80 -4.46
N LEU A 379 -8.87 8.52 -5.20
CA LEU A 379 -9.32 7.15 -5.44
C LEU A 379 -8.27 6.36 -6.24
N PHE A 380 -7.71 6.95 -7.30
CA PHE A 380 -6.65 6.34 -8.08
C PHE A 380 -5.46 5.96 -7.20
N ALA A 381 -4.97 6.89 -6.38
CA ALA A 381 -3.82 6.67 -5.49
C ALA A 381 -4.09 5.59 -4.42
N ALA A 382 -5.35 5.43 -3.98
CA ALA A 382 -5.77 4.43 -3.00
C ALA A 382 -6.08 3.05 -3.60
N THR A 383 -6.15 2.92 -4.94
CA THR A 383 -6.59 1.69 -5.63
C THR A 383 -5.68 1.30 -6.79
N LEU A 384 -5.89 1.86 -7.98
CA LEU A 384 -5.19 1.46 -9.22
C LEU A 384 -3.68 1.77 -9.17
N ALA A 385 -3.28 2.88 -8.55
CA ALA A 385 -1.86 3.20 -8.38
C ALA A 385 -1.14 2.17 -7.51
N GLY A 386 -1.79 1.68 -6.44
CA GLY A 386 -1.26 0.59 -5.61
C GLY A 386 -1.12 -0.71 -6.39
N ALA A 387 -2.12 -1.06 -7.23
CA ALA A 387 -2.03 -2.23 -8.10
C ALA A 387 -0.88 -2.09 -9.11
N ARG A 388 -0.66 -0.89 -9.67
CA ARG A 388 0.48 -0.57 -10.54
C ARG A 388 1.81 -0.68 -9.82
N ALA A 389 1.92 -0.13 -8.62
CA ALA A 389 3.13 -0.25 -7.80
C ALA A 389 3.46 -1.72 -7.49
N LEU A 390 2.45 -2.58 -7.43
CA LEU A 390 2.60 -4.03 -7.32
C LEU A 390 2.83 -4.73 -8.68
N ASP A 391 2.99 -4.01 -9.78
CA ASP A 391 3.13 -4.59 -11.14
C ASP A 391 1.97 -5.56 -11.46
N GLN A 392 0.74 -5.22 -11.04
CA GLN A 392 -0.47 -6.05 -11.18
C GLN A 392 -1.72 -5.26 -11.61
N GLU A 393 -1.58 -4.04 -12.17
CA GLU A 393 -2.72 -3.22 -12.59
C GLU A 393 -3.60 -3.87 -13.69
N GLU A 394 -3.05 -4.79 -14.46
CA GLU A 394 -3.82 -5.58 -15.42
C GLU A 394 -4.75 -6.60 -14.73
N ARG A 395 -4.50 -6.90 -13.46
CA ARG A 395 -5.24 -7.91 -12.71
C ARG A 395 -6.28 -7.33 -11.77
N PHE A 396 -6.01 -6.20 -11.10
CA PHE A 396 -6.93 -5.58 -10.13
C PHE A 396 -6.68 -4.08 -9.98
N GLY A 397 -7.36 -3.42 -9.04
CA GLY A 397 -7.23 -1.98 -8.75
C GLY A 397 -8.24 -1.10 -9.48
N SER A 398 -8.98 -1.65 -10.43
CA SER A 398 -10.15 -1.02 -11.07
C SER A 398 -11.24 -2.07 -11.30
N LEU A 399 -12.44 -1.64 -11.72
CA LEU A 399 -13.58 -2.54 -11.93
C LEU A 399 -13.84 -2.82 -13.42
N ASP A 400 -12.80 -2.74 -14.25
CA ASP A 400 -12.92 -3.04 -15.66
C ASP A 400 -13.16 -4.54 -15.91
N PRO A 401 -13.95 -4.91 -16.94
CA PRO A 401 -14.11 -6.30 -17.35
C PRO A 401 -12.76 -6.97 -17.67
N GLY A 402 -12.61 -8.21 -17.27
CA GLY A 402 -11.40 -9.01 -17.45
C GLY A 402 -10.45 -8.99 -16.23
N LYS A 403 -10.67 -8.10 -15.26
CA LYS A 403 -9.87 -8.06 -14.03
C LYS A 403 -10.43 -8.97 -12.94
N ASP A 404 -9.57 -9.35 -11.99
CA ASP A 404 -9.98 -10.01 -10.74
C ASP A 404 -11.03 -9.12 -10.02
N ALA A 405 -12.12 -9.68 -9.57
CA ALA A 405 -13.18 -8.97 -8.86
C ALA A 405 -12.76 -8.66 -7.41
N ASP A 406 -11.80 -7.74 -7.26
CA ASP A 406 -11.30 -7.21 -6.00
C ASP A 406 -12.04 -5.88 -5.73
N PHE A 407 -13.07 -5.90 -4.89
CA PHE A 407 -13.93 -4.75 -4.68
C PHE A 407 -14.55 -4.68 -3.29
N LEU A 408 -15.04 -3.48 -2.96
CA LEU A 408 -15.79 -3.18 -1.75
C LEU A 408 -17.26 -2.97 -2.09
N ARG A 409 -18.15 -3.47 -1.23
CA ARG A 409 -19.53 -3.01 -1.16
C ARG A 409 -19.71 -2.17 0.09
N ILE A 410 -20.08 -0.91 -0.11
CA ILE A 410 -20.36 0.07 0.93
C ILE A 410 -21.87 0.22 1.03
N GLU A 411 -22.38 0.17 2.24
CA GLU A 411 -23.79 0.44 2.60
C GLU A 411 -23.81 1.69 3.49
N PRO A 412 -24.11 2.87 2.93
CA PRO A 412 -24.03 4.14 3.66
C PRO A 412 -24.85 4.16 4.95
N ASP A 413 -26.04 3.55 4.95
CA ASP A 413 -26.96 3.50 6.09
C ASP A 413 -26.36 2.81 7.34
N ARG A 414 -25.27 2.07 7.18
CA ARG A 414 -24.56 1.45 8.31
C ARG A 414 -23.68 2.43 9.08
N TRP A 415 -23.51 3.63 8.55
CA TRP A 415 -22.79 4.74 9.18
C TRP A 415 -23.52 6.04 8.91
N GLU A 416 -24.43 6.42 9.85
CA GLU A 416 -25.33 7.57 9.72
C GLU A 416 -24.65 8.86 9.19
N PRO A 417 -23.46 9.28 9.66
CA PRO A 417 -22.82 10.48 9.12
C PRO A 417 -22.50 10.41 7.63
N LEU A 418 -22.21 9.22 7.09
CA LEU A 418 -22.01 9.03 5.64
C LEU A 418 -23.35 9.10 4.90
N ALA A 419 -24.38 8.41 5.42
CA ALA A 419 -25.72 8.44 4.82
C ALA A 419 -26.24 9.87 4.70
N ASP A 420 -26.14 10.66 5.78
CA ASP A 420 -26.58 12.05 5.81
C ASP A 420 -25.82 12.95 4.82
N VAL A 421 -24.49 12.81 4.75
CA VAL A 421 -23.68 13.60 3.80
C VAL A 421 -24.04 13.25 2.37
N LEU A 422 -24.22 11.98 2.03
CA LEU A 422 -24.59 11.57 0.68
C LEU A 422 -26.02 12.00 0.31
N ALA A 423 -26.95 11.97 1.26
CA ALA A 423 -28.34 12.38 1.03
C ALA A 423 -28.52 13.90 0.88
N HIS A 424 -27.70 14.71 1.55
CA HIS A 424 -27.93 16.15 1.70
C HIS A 424 -26.75 17.03 1.26
N GLY A 425 -25.57 16.45 1.06
CA GLY A 425 -24.33 17.19 0.75
C GLY A 425 -24.09 17.42 -0.74
N ILE A 426 -24.65 16.57 -1.60
CA ILE A 426 -24.44 16.66 -3.06
C ILE A 426 -25.44 17.66 -3.62
N ARG A 427 -24.94 18.74 -4.26
CA ARG A 427 -25.75 19.89 -4.68
C ARG A 427 -25.55 20.30 -6.12
N ALA A 428 -24.58 19.69 -6.82
CA ALA A 428 -24.32 20.02 -8.21
C ALA A 428 -25.42 19.48 -9.12
N ASP A 429 -25.83 20.30 -10.08
CA ASP A 429 -26.81 19.91 -11.13
C ASP A 429 -26.10 19.23 -12.32
N ASP A 430 -24.81 19.48 -12.50
CA ASP A 430 -23.98 18.83 -13.51
C ASP A 430 -23.52 17.46 -13.04
N GLU A 431 -23.58 16.45 -13.91
CA GLU A 431 -23.32 15.05 -13.56
C GLU A 431 -21.86 14.79 -13.17
N GLU A 432 -20.89 15.43 -13.86
CA GLU A 432 -19.47 15.31 -13.54
C GLU A 432 -19.16 15.89 -12.16
N GLU A 433 -19.66 17.10 -11.89
CA GLU A 433 -19.49 17.77 -10.61
C GLU A 433 -20.22 17.02 -9.47
N ALA A 434 -21.43 16.52 -9.70
CA ALA A 434 -22.17 15.71 -8.74
C ALA A 434 -21.42 14.41 -8.39
N THR A 435 -20.84 13.76 -9.39
CA THR A 435 -19.99 12.57 -9.20
C THR A 435 -18.74 12.91 -8.38
N ALA A 436 -18.07 14.02 -8.68
CA ALA A 436 -16.91 14.48 -7.92
C ALA A 436 -17.27 14.80 -6.46
N GLN A 437 -18.39 15.49 -6.22
CA GLN A 437 -18.89 15.77 -4.86
C GLN A 437 -19.24 14.49 -4.10
N LEU A 438 -19.90 13.52 -4.75
CA LEU A 438 -20.22 12.22 -4.14
C LEU A 438 -18.96 11.47 -3.76
N LEU A 439 -18.00 11.36 -4.67
CA LEU A 439 -16.76 10.64 -4.41
C LEU A 439 -15.92 11.35 -3.32
N PHE A 440 -15.87 12.68 -3.34
CA PHE A 440 -15.20 13.45 -2.29
C PHE A 440 -15.87 13.22 -0.93
N ALA A 441 -17.18 13.36 -0.86
CA ALA A 441 -17.94 13.13 0.38
C ALA A 441 -17.71 11.70 0.92
N LEU A 442 -17.73 10.71 0.02
CA LEU A 442 -17.45 9.32 0.36
C LEU A 442 -16.05 9.16 0.98
N LEU A 443 -14.99 9.61 0.28
CA LEU A 443 -13.61 9.47 0.76
C LEU A 443 -13.36 10.24 2.07
N MET A 444 -13.99 11.42 2.24
CA MET A 444 -13.82 12.21 3.46
C MET A 444 -14.57 11.63 4.67
N THR A 445 -15.68 10.91 4.46
CA THR A 445 -16.59 10.50 5.54
C THR A 445 -16.60 8.99 5.81
N LEU A 446 -16.11 8.16 4.86
CA LEU A 446 -16.12 6.71 5.02
C LEU A 446 -15.46 6.26 6.33
N ARG A 447 -16.10 5.26 6.96
CA ARG A 447 -15.61 4.51 8.12
C ARG A 447 -15.90 3.02 7.93
N GLU A 448 -15.17 2.17 8.62
CA GLU A 448 -15.26 0.72 8.54
C GLU A 448 -16.68 0.16 8.69
N PRO A 449 -17.55 0.70 9.58
CA PRO A 449 -18.92 0.19 9.70
C PRO A 449 -19.72 0.24 8.40
N ALA A 450 -19.45 1.20 7.51
CA ALA A 450 -20.12 1.31 6.22
C ALA A 450 -19.64 0.26 5.20
N ILE A 451 -18.47 -0.36 5.41
CA ILE A 451 -17.93 -1.41 4.52
C ILE A 451 -18.66 -2.72 4.83
N ALA A 452 -19.68 -3.02 4.04
CA ALA A 452 -20.56 -4.18 4.25
C ALA A 452 -19.92 -5.50 3.80
N ALA A 453 -19.09 -5.45 2.77
CA ALA A 453 -18.38 -6.62 2.25
C ALA A 453 -17.10 -6.22 1.52
N VAL A 454 -16.11 -7.07 1.63
CA VAL A 454 -14.83 -7.00 0.90
C VAL A 454 -14.71 -8.27 0.07
N HIS A 455 -14.38 -8.12 -1.20
CA HIS A 455 -14.25 -9.25 -2.12
C HIS A 455 -12.85 -9.26 -2.73
N VAL A 456 -12.26 -10.44 -2.82
CA VAL A 456 -11.02 -10.71 -3.55
C VAL A 456 -11.30 -11.86 -4.51
N ARG A 457 -11.09 -11.64 -5.79
CA ARG A 457 -11.44 -12.56 -6.87
C ARG A 457 -12.90 -13.05 -6.73
N GLY A 458 -13.81 -12.10 -6.55
CA GLY A 458 -15.24 -12.36 -6.41
C GLY A 458 -15.67 -13.06 -5.12
N ARG A 459 -14.74 -13.52 -4.30
CA ARG A 459 -15.05 -14.19 -3.03
C ARG A 459 -15.11 -13.19 -1.90
N ARG A 460 -16.20 -13.19 -1.16
CA ARG A 460 -16.25 -12.42 0.07
C ARG A 460 -15.20 -12.93 1.04
N ILE A 461 -14.28 -12.07 1.42
CA ILE A 461 -13.27 -12.38 2.43
C ILE A 461 -13.79 -12.02 3.81
N ALA A 462 -13.35 -12.78 4.81
CA ALA A 462 -13.70 -12.56 6.21
C ALA A 462 -12.42 -12.56 7.06
N PRO A 463 -12.38 -11.79 8.15
CA PRO A 463 -11.26 -11.87 9.07
C PRO A 463 -11.15 -13.27 9.66
N PRO A 464 -9.93 -13.75 9.99
CA PRO A 464 -9.73 -15.00 10.72
C PRO A 464 -10.42 -14.94 12.08
N GLU A 465 -10.97 -16.06 12.53
CA GLU A 465 -11.61 -16.24 13.85
C GLU A 465 -10.61 -16.06 15.00
#